data_53dd20ffe53f4c109da36662164d85f1
#
_entry.id   53dd20ffe53f4c109da36662164d85f1
#
_cell.length_a   1.000
_cell.length_b   1.000
_cell.length_c   1.000
_cell.angle_alpha   90.00
_cell.angle_beta   90.00
_cell.angle_gamma   90.00
#
_symmetry.space_group_name_H-M   'P 1'
#
loop_
_entity.id
_entity.type
_entity.pdbx_description
1 polymer ?
#
loop_
_entity_poly.entity_id
_entity_poly.type
_entity_poly.pdbx_seq_one_letter_code
_entity_poly.pdbx_strand_id
1 'polypeptide(L)'
;MSQPPRLDLSRYRIQGHRGARGLVPENTIPSFRAAVEAGATGIELDVRLTADGQVIVWHDPTLHADKCLMTDVDYTDARVDELTLAQLRTVDVGTRTLAAFPHQVTHPEARISTLAEVFEACADDELWWTVELKVDPGDRAEVASRPRLVDGVLAAIH
;
A
#
# COMPACT_ATOMS: atom_id res chain seq x y z
N MET A 1 42.29 13.89 -1.78
CA MET A 1 40.90 13.93 -2.29
C MET A 1 40.01 14.24 -1.11
N SER A 2 39.39 15.42 -1.04
CA SER A 2 38.43 15.76 0.01
C SER A 2 37.16 14.91 -0.14
N GLN A 3 36.68 14.29 0.94
CA GLN A 3 35.40 13.62 0.95
C GLN A 3 34.29 14.63 0.57
N PRO A 4 33.33 14.25 -0.25
CA PRO A 4 32.19 15.11 -0.54
C PRO A 4 31.49 15.46 0.79
N PRO A 5 30.89 16.66 0.89
CA PRO A 5 30.17 17.05 2.10
C PRO A 5 29.07 16.01 2.40
N ARG A 6 29.05 15.53 3.64
CA ARG A 6 27.95 14.65 4.09
C ARG A 6 26.67 15.47 4.09
N LEU A 7 25.65 14.98 3.39
CA LEU A 7 24.29 15.53 3.47
C LEU A 7 23.79 15.45 4.91
N ASP A 8 23.32 16.58 5.44
CA ASP A 8 22.59 16.60 6.70
C ASP A 8 21.16 16.08 6.46
N LEU A 9 20.95 14.81 6.66
CA LEU A 9 19.67 14.14 6.40
C LEU A 9 18.55 14.62 7.34
N SER A 10 18.88 15.30 8.47
CA SER A 10 17.86 15.88 9.36
C SER A 10 17.03 16.99 8.68
N ARG A 11 17.56 17.57 7.60
CA ARG A 11 16.89 18.61 6.80
C ARG A 11 16.03 18.07 5.65
N TYR A 12 16.06 16.77 5.41
CA TYR A 12 15.35 16.12 4.31
C TYR A 12 14.37 15.09 4.85
N ARG A 13 13.25 14.99 4.17
CA ARG A 13 12.29 13.88 4.38
C ARG A 13 12.55 12.84 3.31
N ILE A 14 12.80 11.62 3.75
CA ILE A 14 12.94 10.46 2.85
C ILE A 14 11.64 9.71 2.94
N GLN A 15 10.95 9.57 1.81
CA GLN A 15 9.65 8.92 1.76
C GLN A 15 9.76 7.57 1.04
N GLY A 16 9.27 6.51 1.69
CA GLY A 16 9.10 5.21 1.08
C GLY A 16 7.87 5.21 0.16
N HIS A 17 8.07 5.10 -1.15
CA HIS A 17 7.00 5.03 -2.15
C HIS A 17 6.35 3.64 -2.11
N ARG A 18 5.10 3.56 -1.65
CA ARG A 18 4.39 2.32 -1.32
C ARG A 18 5.15 1.44 -0.32
N GLY A 19 5.83 2.09 0.64
CA GLY A 19 6.80 1.47 1.51
C GLY A 19 8.19 1.35 0.86
N ALA A 20 8.91 0.28 1.17
CA ALA A 20 10.21 -0.05 0.55
C ALA A 20 10.02 -0.89 -0.71
N ARG A 21 9.25 -0.40 -1.69
CA ARG A 21 8.85 -1.11 -2.91
C ARG A 21 9.99 -1.83 -3.65
N GLY A 22 11.19 -1.27 -3.61
CA GLY A 22 12.37 -1.90 -4.22
C GLY A 22 12.89 -3.13 -3.48
N LEU A 23 12.52 -3.31 -2.21
CA LEU A 23 13.03 -4.33 -1.29
C LEU A 23 11.99 -5.37 -0.90
N VAL A 24 10.72 -4.96 -0.79
CA VAL A 24 9.59 -5.79 -0.32
C VAL A 24 8.36 -5.48 -1.17
N PRO A 25 7.45 -6.43 -1.41
CA PRO A 25 6.21 -6.18 -2.15
C PRO A 25 5.44 -4.97 -1.63
N GLU A 26 5.07 -4.09 -2.56
CA GLU A 26 4.50 -2.76 -2.32
C GLU A 26 3.18 -2.78 -1.54
N ASN A 27 2.87 -1.67 -0.84
CA ASN A 27 1.59 -1.46 -0.15
C ASN A 27 1.25 -2.59 0.86
N THR A 28 2.27 -3.14 1.49
CA THR A 28 2.14 -4.16 2.55
C THR A 28 2.76 -3.67 3.86
N ILE A 29 2.26 -4.14 4.99
CA ILE A 29 2.83 -3.80 6.30
C ILE A 29 4.33 -4.16 6.38
N PRO A 30 4.80 -5.33 5.90
CA PRO A 30 6.24 -5.61 5.81
C PRO A 30 7.02 -4.57 5.00
N SER A 31 6.45 -4.06 3.89
CA SER A 31 7.10 -3.03 3.07
C SER A 31 7.22 -1.69 3.81
N PHE A 32 6.22 -1.32 4.59
CA PHE A 32 6.27 -0.09 5.40
C PHE A 32 7.31 -0.20 6.50
N ARG A 33 7.37 -1.32 7.21
CA ARG A 33 8.40 -1.58 8.21
C ARG A 33 9.81 -1.59 7.61
N ALA A 34 10.01 -2.23 6.46
CA ALA A 34 11.29 -2.22 5.75
C ALA A 34 11.72 -0.78 5.34
N ALA A 35 10.77 0.09 4.99
CA ALA A 35 11.07 1.48 4.70
C ALA A 35 11.56 2.23 5.95
N VAL A 36 10.92 2.04 7.10
CA VAL A 36 11.34 2.60 8.39
C VAL A 36 12.74 2.11 8.78
N GLU A 37 12.98 0.81 8.68
CA GLU A 37 14.29 0.20 8.95
C GLU A 37 15.39 0.74 8.02
N ALA A 38 15.05 1.07 6.78
CA ALA A 38 15.95 1.70 5.82
C ALA A 38 16.17 3.21 6.07
N GLY A 39 15.51 3.79 7.09
CA GLY A 39 15.67 5.18 7.49
C GLY A 39 14.71 6.16 6.80
N ALA A 40 13.62 5.69 6.23
CA ALA A 40 12.54 6.56 5.75
C ALA A 40 11.90 7.31 6.93
N THR A 41 11.62 8.59 6.73
CA THR A 41 10.94 9.46 7.70
C THR A 41 9.48 9.70 7.33
N GLY A 42 9.04 9.11 6.25
CA GLY A 42 7.67 9.15 5.78
C GLY A 42 7.36 7.98 4.86
N ILE A 43 6.08 7.69 4.74
CA ILE A 43 5.53 6.66 3.86
C ILE A 43 4.51 7.31 2.92
N GLU A 44 4.61 6.94 1.67
CA GLU A 44 3.54 7.14 0.71
C GLU A 44 2.85 5.81 0.49
N LEU A 45 1.53 5.82 0.38
CA LEU A 45 0.70 4.65 0.10
C LEU A 45 -0.56 5.03 -0.68
N ASP A 46 -1.13 4.05 -1.34
CA ASP A 46 -2.32 4.20 -2.16
C ASP A 46 -3.54 3.58 -1.49
N VAL A 47 -4.69 4.22 -1.56
CA VAL A 47 -5.93 3.66 -1.00
C VAL A 47 -7.05 3.57 -2.02
N ARG A 48 -7.87 2.53 -1.88
CA ARG A 48 -9.10 2.28 -2.63
C ARG A 48 -10.23 1.86 -1.70
N LEU A 49 -11.45 1.91 -2.22
CA LEU A 49 -12.64 1.48 -1.51
C LEU A 49 -13.06 0.08 -1.96
N THR A 50 -13.43 -0.79 -1.03
CA THR A 50 -13.99 -2.12 -1.32
C THR A 50 -15.50 -2.06 -1.57
N ALA A 51 -16.11 -3.16 -2.05
CA ALA A 51 -17.56 -3.28 -2.22
C ALA A 51 -18.33 -3.04 -0.92
N ASP A 52 -17.80 -3.49 0.22
CA ASP A 52 -18.38 -3.31 1.55
C ASP A 52 -17.92 -2.04 2.26
N GLY A 53 -17.27 -1.12 1.53
CA GLY A 53 -16.95 0.24 1.99
C GLY A 53 -15.75 0.35 2.90
N GLN A 54 -14.86 -0.63 2.91
CA GLN A 54 -13.60 -0.55 3.66
C GLN A 54 -12.55 0.20 2.85
N VAL A 55 -11.73 1.01 3.51
CA VAL A 55 -10.57 1.66 2.90
C VAL A 55 -9.39 0.72 2.98
N ILE A 56 -8.97 0.18 1.85
CA ILE A 56 -7.83 -0.73 1.74
C ILE A 56 -6.61 -0.03 1.17
N VAL A 57 -5.43 -0.57 1.48
CA VAL A 57 -4.15 -0.09 0.94
C VAL A 57 -3.80 -0.91 -0.29
N TRP A 58 -4.06 -0.33 -1.47
CA TRP A 58 -3.86 -0.96 -2.77
C TRP A 58 -3.81 0.07 -3.89
N HIS A 59 -2.93 -0.12 -4.89
CA HIS A 59 -2.74 0.85 -5.98
C HIS A 59 -3.69 0.64 -7.16
N ASP A 60 -3.72 -0.59 -7.71
CA ASP A 60 -4.38 -0.86 -9.00
C ASP A 60 -5.90 -0.97 -8.85
N PRO A 61 -6.70 -0.69 -9.90
CA PRO A 61 -8.15 -0.90 -9.83
C PRO A 61 -8.52 -2.39 -9.75
N THR A 62 -7.62 -3.26 -10.19
CA THR A 62 -7.84 -4.72 -10.27
C THR A 62 -6.71 -5.49 -9.58
N LEU A 63 -6.92 -6.79 -9.37
CA LEU A 63 -5.93 -7.73 -8.86
C LEU A 63 -5.15 -8.35 -10.02
N HIS A 64 -3.86 -8.06 -10.11
CA HIS A 64 -3.00 -8.60 -11.18
C HIS A 64 -2.19 -9.80 -10.73
N ALA A 65 -2.07 -10.81 -11.59
CA ALA A 65 -1.34 -12.04 -11.32
C ALA A 65 0.18 -11.85 -11.10
N ASP A 66 0.75 -10.73 -11.52
CA ASP A 66 2.16 -10.39 -11.27
C ASP A 66 2.42 -9.91 -9.83
N LYS A 67 1.38 -9.42 -9.13
CA LYS A 67 1.43 -8.97 -7.74
C LYS A 67 0.73 -9.92 -6.76
N CYS A 68 -0.25 -10.67 -7.25
CA CYS A 68 -1.16 -11.46 -6.44
C CYS A 68 -0.97 -12.96 -6.69
N LEU A 69 -0.95 -13.73 -5.61
CA LEU A 69 -1.09 -15.18 -5.66
C LEU A 69 -2.48 -15.54 -5.11
N MET A 70 -3.33 -16.10 -5.99
CA MET A 70 -4.66 -16.56 -5.61
C MET A 70 -4.54 -17.89 -4.85
N THR A 71 -5.23 -18.00 -3.72
CA THR A 71 -5.15 -19.19 -2.86
C THR A 71 -6.37 -20.11 -3.01
N ASP A 72 -7.57 -19.60 -2.78
CA ASP A 72 -8.80 -20.40 -2.77
C ASP A 72 -9.68 -20.13 -3.99
N VAL A 73 -9.92 -18.86 -4.29
CA VAL A 73 -10.75 -18.41 -5.41
C VAL A 73 -9.89 -17.56 -6.34
N ASP A 74 -10.06 -17.77 -7.64
CA ASP A 74 -9.35 -16.98 -8.64
C ASP A 74 -10.06 -15.62 -8.85
N TYR A 75 -9.46 -14.57 -8.34
CA TYR A 75 -9.88 -13.18 -8.52
C TYR A 75 -8.97 -12.41 -9.50
N THR A 76 -8.20 -13.11 -10.33
CA THR A 76 -7.33 -12.46 -11.33
C THR A 76 -8.16 -11.50 -12.20
N ASP A 77 -7.65 -10.27 -12.33
CA ASP A 77 -8.28 -9.15 -13.04
C ASP A 77 -9.63 -8.65 -12.47
N ALA A 78 -10.10 -9.22 -11.33
CA ALA A 78 -11.26 -8.70 -10.65
C ALA A 78 -11.00 -7.30 -10.09
N ARG A 79 -12.01 -6.44 -10.14
CA ARG A 79 -11.95 -5.09 -9.57
C ARG A 79 -12.02 -5.16 -8.04
N VAL A 80 -11.20 -4.36 -7.38
CA VAL A 80 -11.16 -4.32 -5.90
C VAL A 80 -12.42 -3.69 -5.29
N ASP A 81 -13.09 -2.79 -6.02
CA ASP A 81 -14.34 -2.15 -5.60
C ASP A 81 -15.59 -3.04 -5.78
N GLU A 82 -15.43 -4.20 -6.45
CA GLU A 82 -16.46 -5.24 -6.57
C GLU A 82 -16.27 -6.39 -5.55
N LEU A 83 -15.16 -6.38 -4.80
CA LEU A 83 -14.84 -7.40 -3.80
C LEU A 83 -14.97 -6.84 -2.38
N THR A 84 -15.44 -7.68 -1.46
CA THR A 84 -15.44 -7.37 -0.03
C THR A 84 -14.03 -7.50 0.56
N LEU A 85 -13.79 -6.86 1.70
CA LEU A 85 -12.52 -7.02 2.42
C LEU A 85 -12.23 -8.50 2.75
N ALA A 86 -13.26 -9.27 3.12
CA ALA A 86 -13.13 -10.70 3.43
C ALA A 86 -12.61 -11.51 2.23
N GLN A 87 -13.09 -11.20 1.01
CA GLN A 87 -12.60 -11.82 -0.22
C GLN A 87 -11.16 -11.39 -0.53
N LEU A 88 -10.86 -10.10 -0.44
CA LEU A 88 -9.53 -9.56 -0.68
C LEU A 88 -8.46 -10.13 0.26
N ARG A 89 -8.83 -10.45 1.50
CA ARG A 89 -7.91 -11.07 2.48
C ARG A 89 -7.54 -12.52 2.18
N THR A 90 -8.22 -13.19 1.26
CA THR A 90 -7.78 -14.51 0.78
C THR A 90 -6.64 -14.42 -0.23
N VAL A 91 -6.34 -13.25 -0.76
CA VAL A 91 -5.30 -13.03 -1.77
C VAL A 91 -3.95 -12.80 -1.08
N ASP A 92 -2.93 -13.55 -1.46
CA ASP A 92 -1.56 -13.35 -1.05
C ASP A 92 -0.93 -12.25 -1.94
N VAL A 93 -0.44 -11.19 -1.30
CA VAL A 93 0.17 -10.03 -1.96
C VAL A 93 1.65 -9.86 -1.60
N GLY A 94 2.24 -10.84 -0.95
CA GLY A 94 3.62 -10.79 -0.48
C GLY A 94 4.56 -11.85 -1.08
N THR A 95 4.03 -12.86 -1.78
CA THR A 95 4.85 -13.92 -2.38
C THR A 95 5.40 -13.54 -3.76
N ARG A 96 4.67 -12.74 -4.54
CA ARG A 96 5.09 -12.35 -5.89
C ARG A 96 6.10 -11.21 -5.84
N THR A 97 7.15 -11.30 -6.64
CA THR A 97 8.12 -10.22 -6.87
C THR A 97 7.87 -9.60 -8.22
N LEU A 98 7.97 -8.28 -8.31
CA LEU A 98 7.82 -7.58 -9.57
C LEU A 98 9.06 -7.76 -10.44
N ALA A 99 8.87 -7.90 -11.75
CA ALA A 99 9.98 -8.01 -12.71
C ALA A 99 10.97 -6.84 -12.63
N ALA A 100 10.49 -5.65 -12.27
CA ALA A 100 11.33 -4.48 -12.04
C ALA A 100 12.15 -4.57 -10.73
N PHE A 101 11.77 -5.43 -9.79
CA PHE A 101 12.40 -5.60 -8.48
C PHE A 101 12.60 -7.08 -8.14
N PRO A 102 13.41 -7.82 -8.92
CA PRO A 102 13.52 -9.28 -8.82
C PRO A 102 14.18 -9.78 -7.52
N HIS A 103 14.74 -8.87 -6.73
CA HIS A 103 15.41 -9.19 -5.47
C HIS A 103 14.59 -8.80 -4.23
N GLN A 104 13.29 -8.53 -4.39
CA GLN A 104 12.40 -8.30 -3.24
C GLN A 104 12.41 -9.49 -2.29
N VAL A 105 12.45 -9.21 -1.00
CA VAL A 105 12.21 -10.22 0.04
C VAL A 105 10.71 -10.47 0.11
N THR A 106 10.32 -11.73 -0.04
CA THR A 106 8.91 -12.13 -0.05
C THR A 106 8.36 -12.33 1.35
N HIS A 107 7.06 -12.05 1.52
CA HIS A 107 6.31 -12.20 2.76
C HIS A 107 4.98 -12.92 2.49
N PRO A 108 4.97 -14.26 2.39
CA PRO A 108 3.77 -15.04 2.02
C PRO A 108 2.57 -14.86 2.93
N GLU A 109 2.78 -14.36 4.16
CA GLU A 109 1.73 -14.01 5.11
C GLU A 109 1.06 -12.66 4.83
N ALA A 110 1.65 -11.82 3.96
CA ALA A 110 1.11 -10.50 3.70
C ALA A 110 -0.22 -10.58 2.94
N ARG A 111 -1.19 -9.83 3.42
CA ARG A 111 -2.53 -9.69 2.87
C ARG A 111 -2.85 -8.23 2.62
N ILE A 112 -3.85 -7.95 1.80
CA ILE A 112 -4.36 -6.59 1.63
C ILE A 112 -4.88 -6.11 2.99
N SER A 113 -4.29 -5.01 3.48
CA SER A 113 -4.63 -4.41 4.75
C SER A 113 -5.57 -3.22 4.58
N THR A 114 -6.35 -2.91 5.59
CA THR A 114 -7.04 -1.63 5.68
C THR A 114 -6.06 -0.51 6.06
N LEU A 115 -6.42 0.74 5.77
CA LEU A 115 -5.63 1.90 6.16
C LEU A 115 -5.46 1.98 7.68
N ALA A 116 -6.51 1.67 8.44
CA ALA A 116 -6.47 1.66 9.90
C ALA A 116 -5.46 0.63 10.43
N GLU A 117 -5.42 -0.59 9.88
CA GLU A 117 -4.44 -1.62 10.27
C GLU A 117 -3.00 -1.20 9.96
N VAL A 118 -2.78 -0.47 8.86
CA VAL A 118 -1.45 0.06 8.53
C VAL A 118 -1.02 1.12 9.56
N PHE A 119 -1.90 2.05 9.91
CA PHE A 119 -1.60 3.06 10.93
C PHE A 119 -1.35 2.43 12.30
N GLU A 120 -2.14 1.42 12.70
CA GLU A 120 -1.93 0.68 13.93
C GLU A 120 -0.58 -0.06 13.93
N ALA A 121 -0.23 -0.71 12.82
CA ALA A 121 1.03 -1.44 12.70
C ALA A 121 2.28 -0.54 12.77
N CYS A 122 2.15 0.75 12.46
CA CYS A 122 3.23 1.74 12.46
C CYS A 122 3.02 2.85 13.51
N ALA A 123 2.19 2.62 14.53
CA ALA A 123 1.79 3.65 15.51
C ALA A 123 2.98 4.17 16.37
N ASP A 124 3.99 3.34 16.60
CA ASP A 124 5.19 3.70 17.38
C ASP A 124 6.22 4.49 16.57
N ASP A 125 6.02 4.65 15.28
CA ASP A 125 6.93 5.33 14.37
C ASP A 125 6.48 6.79 14.14
N GLU A 126 7.36 7.76 14.33
CA GLU A 126 7.11 9.17 13.98
C GLU A 126 7.20 9.38 12.47
N LEU A 127 6.15 9.00 11.73
CA LEU A 127 6.13 9.02 10.27
C LEU A 127 5.24 10.13 9.71
N TRP A 128 5.68 10.69 8.59
CA TRP A 128 4.82 11.46 7.71
C TRP A 128 4.12 10.52 6.73
N TRP A 129 2.80 10.69 6.62
CA TRP A 129 1.99 9.91 5.71
C TRP A 129 1.53 10.75 4.52
N THR A 130 1.74 10.22 3.33
CA THR A 130 1.11 10.69 2.10
C THR A 130 0.16 9.60 1.64
N VAL A 131 -1.14 9.87 1.74
CA VAL A 131 -2.20 8.93 1.34
C VAL A 131 -2.74 9.36 -0.01
N GLU A 132 -2.46 8.59 -1.06
CA GLU A 132 -3.01 8.84 -2.39
C GLU A 132 -4.37 8.15 -2.53
N LEU A 133 -5.43 8.93 -2.71
CA LEU A 133 -6.77 8.43 -2.97
C LEU A 133 -6.88 8.06 -4.46
N LYS A 134 -6.87 6.77 -4.78
CA LYS A 134 -6.96 6.28 -6.16
C LYS A 134 -8.40 6.33 -6.64
N VAL A 135 -8.66 7.23 -7.57
CA VAL A 135 -9.93 7.38 -8.28
C VAL A 135 -9.63 7.63 -9.74
N ASP A 136 -10.11 6.76 -10.62
CA ASP A 136 -10.03 6.99 -12.06
C ASP A 136 -11.07 8.05 -12.46
N PRO A 137 -10.65 9.22 -12.97
CA PRO A 137 -11.59 10.26 -13.39
C PRO A 137 -12.46 9.85 -14.59
N GLY A 138 -12.05 8.83 -15.35
CA GLY A 138 -12.84 8.23 -16.44
C GLY A 138 -13.90 7.24 -15.98
N ASP A 139 -13.78 6.71 -14.74
CA ASP A 139 -14.74 5.77 -14.16
C ASP A 139 -15.78 6.50 -13.32
N ARG A 140 -17.04 6.53 -13.82
CA ARG A 140 -18.14 7.23 -13.15
C ARG A 140 -18.48 6.64 -11.78
N ALA A 141 -18.29 5.32 -11.58
CA ALA A 141 -18.57 4.66 -10.31
C ALA A 141 -17.53 5.04 -9.27
N GLU A 142 -16.23 5.03 -9.62
CA GLU A 142 -15.17 5.50 -8.73
C GLU A 142 -15.32 6.98 -8.37
N VAL A 143 -15.66 7.83 -9.35
CA VAL A 143 -15.93 9.26 -9.10
C VAL A 143 -17.11 9.44 -8.14
N ALA A 144 -18.19 8.66 -8.28
CA ALA A 144 -19.35 8.72 -7.40
C ALA A 144 -19.04 8.22 -5.99
N SER A 145 -18.13 7.26 -5.83
CA SER A 145 -17.72 6.72 -4.52
C SER A 145 -16.67 7.56 -3.79
N ARG A 146 -16.05 8.54 -4.47
CA ARG A 146 -14.97 9.37 -3.92
C ARG A 146 -15.31 10.02 -2.55
N PRO A 147 -16.49 10.58 -2.29
CA PRO A 147 -16.81 11.13 -0.97
C PRO A 147 -16.71 10.07 0.13
N ARG A 148 -17.19 8.84 -0.12
CA ARG A 148 -17.08 7.73 0.83
C ARG A 148 -15.62 7.33 1.09
N LEU A 149 -14.76 7.36 0.07
CA LEU A 149 -13.34 7.10 0.23
C LEU A 149 -12.69 8.19 1.11
N VAL A 150 -13.01 9.46 0.86
CA VAL A 150 -12.52 10.59 1.68
C VAL A 150 -12.95 10.43 3.14
N ASP A 151 -14.25 10.18 3.37
CA ASP A 151 -14.79 9.99 4.72
C ASP A 151 -14.13 8.82 5.45
N GLY A 152 -13.92 7.70 4.74
CA GLY A 152 -13.24 6.53 5.29
C GLY A 152 -11.77 6.78 5.63
N VAL A 153 -11.05 7.55 4.82
CA VAL A 153 -9.65 7.97 5.11
C VAL A 153 -9.63 8.87 6.35
N LEU A 154 -10.52 9.85 6.44
CA LEU A 154 -10.60 10.74 7.61
C LEU A 154 -10.94 9.96 8.89
N ALA A 155 -11.83 8.95 8.80
CA ALA A 155 -12.16 8.11 9.94
C ALA A 155 -11.00 7.20 10.39
N ALA A 156 -10.09 6.83 9.49
CA ALA A 156 -8.90 6.04 9.84
C ALA A 156 -7.78 6.87 10.51
N ILE A 157 -7.82 8.20 10.38
CA ILE A 157 -6.82 9.13 10.97
C ILE A 157 -7.19 9.49 12.42
N HIS A 158 -8.45 9.35 12.82
CA HIS A 158 -9.01 9.75 14.12
C HIS A 158 -9.31 8.55 15.01
#